data_786086c8da37634cece66dfc6407820d
#
_entry.id   786086c8da37634cece66dfc6407820d
#
_cell.length_a   1.000
_cell.length_b   1.000
_cell.length_c   1.000
_cell.angle_alpha   90.00
_cell.angle_beta   90.00
_cell.angle_gamma   90.00
#
_symmetry.space_group_name_H-M   'P 1'
#
loop_
_entity.id
_entity.type
_entity.pdbx_description
1 polymer ?
#
loop_
_entity_poly.entity_id
_entity_poly.type
_entity_poly.pdbx_seq_one_letter_code
_entity_poly.pdbx_strand_id
1 'polypeptide(L)'
;MLYKELQENEMETNKNIRAVECGDCNTCGKCGSAECPEGLTFYTMIIYSENFAGILNQITAVFTRRQVNIESLNVCASSTPGVHKYTITCYCTEDMAIMLTKQIEKKIDVLQANYFTDSEVFILEACLLKLSTPKVLEDATVGQIIRQHGARIVEVNPTYTIVEKKGATEDILRLYGQLNQLDVVLQFVR
;
A
#
# COMPACT_ATOMS: atom_id res chain seq x y z
N MET A 1 -10.68 -25.06 2.96
CA MET A 1 -9.57 -25.52 2.14
C MET A 1 -8.92 -24.34 1.43
N LEU A 2 -9.62 -23.58 0.60
CA LEU A 2 -9.06 -22.39 -0.12
C LEU A 2 -8.43 -21.31 0.78
N TYR A 3 -8.97 -21.08 1.97
CA TYR A 3 -8.47 -20.03 2.88
C TYR A 3 -7.11 -20.36 3.52
N LYS A 4 -6.80 -21.66 3.67
CA LYS A 4 -5.48 -22.13 4.15
C LYS A 4 -4.41 -22.03 3.07
N GLU A 5 -4.76 -22.34 1.83
CA GLU A 5 -3.85 -22.23 0.68
C GLU A 5 -3.49 -20.78 0.34
N LEU A 6 -4.42 -19.83 0.54
CA LEU A 6 -4.13 -18.40 0.39
C LEU A 6 -3.18 -17.89 1.48
N GLN A 7 -3.32 -18.36 2.73
CA GLN A 7 -2.39 -18.00 3.80
C GLN A 7 -1.01 -18.63 3.65
N GLU A 8 -0.92 -19.83 3.12
CA GLU A 8 0.37 -20.50 2.83
C GLU A 8 1.11 -19.82 1.68
N ASN A 9 0.41 -19.40 0.63
CA ASN A 9 0.97 -18.62 -0.48
C ASN A 9 1.42 -17.21 -0.06
N GLU A 10 0.69 -16.52 0.81
CA GLU A 10 1.13 -15.23 1.37
C GLU A 10 2.34 -15.39 2.30
N MET A 11 2.47 -16.51 3.02
CA MET A 11 3.64 -16.80 3.83
C MET A 11 4.88 -17.18 3.01
N GLU A 12 4.73 -17.86 1.86
CA GLU A 12 5.84 -18.15 0.96
C GLU A 12 6.31 -16.91 0.21
N THR A 13 5.40 -16.03 -0.21
CA THR A 13 5.75 -14.75 -0.84
C THR A 13 6.51 -13.84 0.13
N ASN A 14 6.16 -13.84 1.42
CA ASN A 14 6.89 -13.08 2.44
C ASN A 14 8.29 -13.62 2.78
N LYS A 15 8.58 -14.90 2.54
CA LYS A 15 9.92 -15.47 2.75
C LYS A 15 10.93 -15.09 1.67
N ASN A 16 10.47 -14.64 0.52
CA ASN A 16 11.31 -14.27 -0.63
C ASN A 16 11.61 -12.78 -0.77
N ILE A 17 11.20 -11.94 0.19
CA ILE A 17 11.65 -10.54 0.25
C ILE A 17 13.09 -10.51 0.77
N ARG A 18 14.03 -10.99 -0.04
CA ARG A 18 15.43 -10.61 0.07
C ARG A 18 15.51 -9.17 -0.37
N ALA A 19 16.10 -8.33 0.47
CA ALA A 19 16.53 -6.99 0.06
C ALA A 19 17.42 -7.16 -1.18
N VAL A 20 16.86 -6.88 -2.35
CA VAL A 20 17.65 -6.73 -3.57
C VAL A 20 18.28 -5.35 -3.42
N GLU A 21 19.60 -5.30 -3.22
CA GLU A 21 20.38 -4.08 -3.37
C GLU A 21 20.15 -3.58 -4.79
N CYS A 22 19.36 -2.54 -4.93
CA CYS A 22 19.10 -1.90 -6.20
C CYS A 22 20.38 -1.13 -6.57
N GLY A 23 21.17 -1.68 -7.50
CA GLY A 23 22.28 -0.97 -8.12
C GLY A 23 21.71 0.22 -8.91
N ASP A 24 22.21 1.43 -8.58
CA ASP A 24 22.08 2.67 -9.35
C ASP A 24 20.68 3.06 -9.88
N CYS A 25 19.69 3.11 -9.01
CA CYS A 25 18.43 3.77 -9.31
C CYS A 25 18.45 5.22 -8.81
N ASN A 26 19.03 6.14 -9.62
CA ASN A 26 19.11 7.58 -9.30
C ASN A 26 17.79 8.34 -9.48
N THR A 27 16.68 7.67 -9.78
CA THR A 27 15.42 8.32 -10.13
C THR A 27 14.26 8.01 -9.19
N CYS A 28 14.32 6.97 -8.37
CA CYS A 28 13.28 6.71 -7.37
C CYS A 28 13.93 6.57 -5.99
N GLY A 29 13.91 7.62 -5.19
CA GLY A 29 14.45 7.63 -3.83
C GLY A 29 13.74 6.69 -2.84
N LYS A 30 12.99 5.67 -3.28
CA LYS A 30 12.11 4.86 -2.43
C LYS A 30 11.92 3.41 -2.89
N CYS A 31 12.93 2.78 -3.48
CA CYS A 31 12.84 1.35 -3.80
C CYS A 31 12.90 0.48 -2.54
N GLY A 32 11.78 0.35 -1.87
CA GLY A 32 11.56 -0.56 -0.72
C GLY A 32 10.57 -1.68 -0.97
N SER A 33 10.05 -1.88 -2.19
CA SER A 33 9.19 -3.01 -2.50
C SER A 33 8.85 -3.08 -3.99
N ALA A 34 8.91 -4.27 -4.55
CA ALA A 34 8.58 -4.65 -5.92
C ALA A 34 9.43 -3.94 -6.99
N GLU A 35 10.10 -4.73 -7.80
CA GLU A 35 10.86 -4.33 -8.96
C GLU A 35 10.10 -3.26 -9.76
N CYS A 36 10.64 -2.03 -9.83
CA CYS A 36 10.16 -1.05 -10.80
C CYS A 36 10.32 -1.67 -12.18
N PRO A 37 9.26 -1.91 -12.94
CA PRO A 37 9.40 -2.36 -14.32
C PRO A 37 10.24 -1.33 -15.09
N GLU A 38 11.28 -1.77 -15.79
CA GLU A 38 12.19 -0.89 -16.50
C GLU A 38 11.42 0.10 -17.38
N GLY A 39 11.64 1.41 -17.16
CA GLY A 39 11.03 2.49 -17.95
C GLY A 39 9.62 2.90 -17.55
N LEU A 40 9.06 2.41 -16.44
CA LEU A 40 7.76 2.84 -15.92
C LEU A 40 7.94 3.71 -14.66
N THR A 41 7.06 4.68 -14.50
CA THR A 41 7.00 5.58 -13.34
C THR A 41 5.77 5.24 -12.50
N PHE A 42 5.89 5.37 -11.18
CA PHE A 42 4.78 5.20 -10.27
C PHE A 42 3.91 6.46 -10.25
N TYR A 43 2.62 6.30 -10.50
CA TYR A 43 1.64 7.39 -10.50
C TYR A 43 0.54 7.11 -9.51
N THR A 44 0.11 8.17 -8.83
CA THR A 44 -1.10 8.21 -8.00
C THR A 44 -2.17 8.99 -8.73
N MET A 45 -3.29 8.35 -9.03
CA MET A 45 -4.45 8.98 -9.64
C MET A 45 -5.52 9.25 -8.59
N ILE A 46 -6.00 10.50 -8.53
CA ILE A 46 -7.08 10.93 -7.65
C ILE A 46 -8.27 11.29 -8.51
N ILE A 47 -9.38 10.57 -8.30
CA ILE A 47 -10.60 10.70 -9.09
C ILE A 47 -11.75 11.02 -8.16
N TYR A 48 -12.59 11.96 -8.53
CA TYR A 48 -13.84 12.28 -7.86
C TYR A 48 -15.00 11.98 -8.78
N SER A 49 -16.01 11.27 -8.29
CA SER A 49 -17.21 10.94 -9.04
C SER A 49 -18.46 11.04 -8.18
N GLU A 50 -19.61 11.10 -8.82
CA GLU A 50 -20.87 10.85 -8.14
C GLU A 50 -20.91 9.43 -7.57
N ASN A 51 -21.63 9.26 -6.45
CA ASN A 51 -21.75 7.97 -5.78
C ASN A 51 -22.96 7.19 -6.31
N PHE A 52 -22.73 6.34 -7.31
CA PHE A 52 -23.75 5.41 -7.75
C PHE A 52 -23.15 4.02 -8.09
N ALA A 53 -24.04 3.02 -8.15
CA ALA A 53 -23.62 1.64 -8.41
C ALA A 53 -23.01 1.49 -9.83
N GLY A 54 -21.82 0.89 -9.92
CA GLY A 54 -21.15 0.59 -11.21
C GLY A 54 -20.11 1.60 -11.65
N ILE A 55 -19.97 2.79 -11.02
CA ILE A 55 -18.95 3.77 -11.40
C ILE A 55 -17.54 3.23 -11.22
N LEU A 56 -17.27 2.49 -10.14
CA LEU A 56 -15.98 1.85 -9.93
C LEU A 56 -15.62 0.92 -11.11
N ASN A 57 -16.57 0.12 -11.58
CA ASN A 57 -16.35 -0.78 -12.71
C ASN A 57 -16.06 0.01 -14.00
N GLN A 58 -16.70 1.15 -14.20
CA GLN A 58 -16.42 2.02 -15.36
C GLN A 58 -15.01 2.62 -15.30
N ILE A 59 -14.53 2.99 -14.11
CA ILE A 59 -13.18 3.54 -13.91
C ILE A 59 -12.14 2.43 -14.13
N THR A 60 -12.28 1.28 -13.46
CA THR A 60 -11.31 0.17 -13.58
C THR A 60 -11.25 -0.42 -14.99
N ALA A 61 -12.37 -0.40 -15.73
CA ALA A 61 -12.41 -0.83 -17.14
C ALA A 61 -11.49 0.00 -18.05
N VAL A 62 -11.18 1.25 -17.71
CA VAL A 62 -10.23 2.08 -18.47
C VAL A 62 -8.82 1.50 -18.34
N PHE A 63 -8.41 1.12 -17.14
CA PHE A 63 -7.12 0.47 -16.88
C PHE A 63 -7.01 -0.89 -17.57
N THR A 64 -8.04 -1.73 -17.44
CA THR A 64 -8.10 -3.06 -18.09
C THR A 64 -7.96 -2.97 -19.59
N ARG A 65 -8.66 -2.04 -20.25
CA ARG A 65 -8.56 -1.84 -21.72
C ARG A 65 -7.17 -1.42 -22.18
N ARG A 66 -6.38 -0.80 -21.31
CA ARG A 66 -5.02 -0.35 -21.58
C ARG A 66 -3.96 -1.30 -21.04
N GLN A 67 -4.39 -2.42 -20.45
CA GLN A 67 -3.50 -3.42 -19.84
C GLN A 67 -2.55 -2.81 -18.80
N VAL A 68 -3.03 -1.77 -18.08
CA VAL A 68 -2.31 -1.17 -16.96
C VAL A 68 -2.77 -1.85 -15.66
N ASN A 69 -1.80 -2.37 -14.92
CA ASN A 69 -2.07 -3.01 -13.64
C ASN A 69 -2.36 -1.95 -12.56
N ILE A 70 -3.32 -2.23 -11.67
CA ILE A 70 -3.62 -1.39 -10.52
C ILE A 70 -2.89 -1.98 -9.32
N GLU A 71 -1.96 -1.22 -8.74
CA GLU A 71 -1.19 -1.65 -7.57
C GLU A 71 -2.01 -1.49 -6.28
N SER A 72 -2.71 -0.38 -6.16
CA SER A 72 -3.62 -0.15 -5.05
C SER A 72 -4.87 0.61 -5.49
N LEU A 73 -5.97 0.35 -4.82
CA LEU A 73 -7.24 1.03 -5.03
C LEU A 73 -7.89 1.30 -3.69
N ASN A 74 -8.09 2.57 -3.38
CA ASN A 74 -8.87 3.00 -2.23
C ASN A 74 -10.07 3.82 -2.70
N VAL A 75 -11.24 3.50 -2.15
CA VAL A 75 -12.49 4.23 -2.43
C VAL A 75 -13.09 4.67 -1.11
N CYS A 76 -13.36 5.94 -0.97
CA CYS A 76 -13.99 6.50 0.22
C CYS A 76 -14.98 7.61 -0.14
N ALA A 77 -15.94 7.88 0.74
CA ALA A 77 -16.76 9.06 0.66
C ALA A 77 -15.88 10.30 0.81
N SER A 78 -16.10 11.31 -0.03
CA SER A 78 -15.42 12.60 0.12
C SER A 78 -16.10 13.45 1.19
N SER A 79 -15.50 14.61 1.52
CA SER A 79 -16.14 15.60 2.39
C SER A 79 -17.41 16.20 1.80
N THR A 80 -17.60 16.08 0.48
CA THR A 80 -18.80 16.55 -0.22
C THR A 80 -19.82 15.42 -0.26
N PRO A 81 -21.05 15.60 0.29
CA PRO A 81 -22.08 14.57 0.24
C PRO A 81 -22.40 14.16 -1.19
N GLY A 82 -22.57 12.85 -1.41
CA GLY A 82 -22.85 12.29 -2.75
C GLY A 82 -21.66 12.14 -3.67
N VAL A 83 -20.46 12.53 -3.24
CA VAL A 83 -19.22 12.41 -4.02
C VAL A 83 -18.30 11.35 -3.39
N HIS A 84 -17.77 10.47 -4.20
CA HIS A 84 -16.74 9.50 -3.83
C HIS A 84 -15.37 9.92 -4.37
N LYS A 85 -14.34 9.65 -3.57
CA LYS A 85 -12.93 9.81 -3.93
C LYS A 85 -12.31 8.43 -4.16
N TYR A 86 -11.66 8.28 -5.28
CA TYR A 86 -10.85 7.11 -5.64
C TYR A 86 -9.38 7.52 -5.63
N THR A 87 -8.57 6.74 -4.96
CA THR A 87 -7.11 6.86 -5.02
C THR A 87 -6.59 5.56 -5.63
N ILE A 88 -6.03 5.66 -6.83
CA ILE A 88 -5.55 4.50 -7.60
C ILE A 88 -4.06 4.70 -7.86
N THR A 89 -3.26 3.68 -7.57
CA THR A 89 -1.83 3.70 -7.88
C THR A 89 -1.50 2.69 -8.97
N CYS A 90 -0.60 3.04 -9.86
CA CYS A 90 -0.16 2.16 -10.95
C CYS A 90 1.23 2.56 -11.44
N TYR A 91 1.92 1.60 -12.08
CA TYR A 91 3.13 1.85 -12.86
C TYR A 91 2.76 2.00 -14.34
N CYS A 92 3.12 3.13 -14.95
CA CYS A 92 2.91 3.35 -16.36
C CYS A 92 3.86 4.44 -16.92
N THR A 93 3.82 4.68 -18.21
CA THR A 93 4.49 5.84 -18.83
C THR A 93 3.68 7.11 -18.61
N GLU A 94 4.33 8.28 -18.70
CA GLU A 94 3.64 9.57 -18.56
C GLU A 94 2.51 9.73 -19.59
N ASP A 95 2.76 9.39 -20.84
CA ASP A 95 1.74 9.44 -21.90
C ASP A 95 0.52 8.58 -21.55
N MET A 96 0.75 7.41 -20.94
CA MET A 96 -0.33 6.54 -20.50
C MET A 96 -1.09 7.15 -19.32
N ALA A 97 -0.43 7.75 -18.35
CA ALA A 97 -1.07 8.44 -17.22
C ALA A 97 -1.98 9.57 -17.71
N ILE A 98 -1.50 10.40 -18.65
CA ILE A 98 -2.28 11.46 -19.31
C ILE A 98 -3.50 10.87 -20.03
N MET A 99 -3.31 9.79 -20.77
CA MET A 99 -4.38 9.16 -21.53
C MET A 99 -5.45 8.54 -20.63
N LEU A 100 -5.06 7.83 -19.58
CA LEU A 100 -5.96 7.24 -18.59
C LEU A 100 -6.82 8.34 -17.94
N THR A 101 -6.19 9.39 -17.44
CA THR A 101 -6.85 10.52 -16.78
C THR A 101 -7.90 11.15 -17.72
N LYS A 102 -7.52 11.49 -18.96
CA LYS A 102 -8.43 12.06 -19.95
C LYS A 102 -9.59 11.12 -20.32
N GLN A 103 -9.37 9.80 -20.34
CA GLN A 103 -10.44 8.84 -20.63
C GLN A 103 -11.41 8.67 -19.46
N ILE A 104 -10.89 8.78 -18.23
CA ILE A 104 -11.71 8.74 -17.02
C ILE A 104 -12.57 10.01 -16.91
N GLU A 105 -11.99 11.19 -17.16
CA GLU A 105 -12.72 12.46 -17.18
C GLU A 105 -13.86 12.53 -18.20
N LYS A 106 -13.76 11.79 -19.29
CA LYS A 106 -14.84 11.69 -20.29
C LYS A 106 -16.08 10.93 -19.81
N LYS A 107 -16.01 10.28 -18.65
CA LYS A 107 -17.19 9.62 -18.06
C LYS A 107 -18.13 10.67 -17.48
N ILE A 108 -19.43 10.54 -17.77
CA ILE A 108 -20.44 11.55 -17.39
C ILE A 108 -20.45 11.76 -15.87
N ASP A 109 -20.26 10.70 -15.10
CA ASP A 109 -20.39 10.70 -13.65
C ASP A 109 -19.07 11.01 -12.92
N VAL A 110 -17.98 11.24 -13.67
CA VAL A 110 -16.70 11.68 -13.13
C VAL A 110 -16.65 13.20 -13.10
N LEU A 111 -16.42 13.74 -11.93
CA LEU A 111 -16.36 15.19 -11.70
C LEU A 111 -14.95 15.74 -11.98
N GLN A 112 -13.94 14.97 -11.62
CA GLN A 112 -12.52 15.34 -11.79
C GLN A 112 -11.63 14.12 -11.75
N ALA A 113 -10.56 14.10 -12.54
CA ALA A 113 -9.48 13.13 -12.42
C ALA A 113 -8.13 13.84 -12.59
N ASN A 114 -7.19 13.54 -11.70
CA ASN A 114 -5.82 14.04 -11.75
C ASN A 114 -4.85 12.90 -11.55
N TYR A 115 -3.64 13.03 -12.08
CA TYR A 115 -2.52 12.14 -11.80
C TYR A 115 -1.36 12.93 -11.20
N PHE A 116 -0.57 12.26 -10.38
CA PHE A 116 0.55 12.84 -9.65
C PHE A 116 1.69 11.83 -9.62
N THR A 117 2.92 12.33 -9.62
CA THR A 117 4.11 11.56 -9.32
C THR A 117 4.33 11.48 -7.79
N ASP A 118 5.18 10.59 -7.33
CA ASP A 118 5.51 10.45 -5.90
C ASP A 118 6.06 11.75 -5.27
N SER A 119 6.74 12.59 -6.08
CA SER A 119 7.28 13.87 -5.61
C SER A 119 6.23 14.95 -5.40
N GLU A 120 5.05 14.80 -5.99
CA GLU A 120 3.94 15.77 -5.93
C GLU A 120 2.90 15.43 -4.88
N VAL A 121 2.97 14.22 -4.29
CA VAL A 121 2.01 13.77 -3.27
C VAL A 121 2.72 13.40 -1.98
N PHE A 122 2.06 13.68 -0.87
CA PHE A 122 2.48 13.20 0.43
C PHE A 122 1.59 12.02 0.83
N ILE A 123 2.17 10.81 0.82
CA ILE A 123 1.47 9.57 1.13
C ILE A 123 1.83 9.13 2.55
N LEU A 124 0.82 8.93 3.37
CA LEU A 124 0.93 8.25 4.66
C LEU A 124 0.20 6.91 4.58
N GLU A 125 0.90 5.86 4.92
CA GLU A 125 0.33 4.53 5.07
C GLU A 125 0.07 4.22 6.54
N ALA A 126 -0.81 3.28 6.78
CA ALA A 126 -1.04 2.68 8.10
C ALA A 126 -0.84 1.18 7.99
N CYS A 127 -0.19 0.61 8.99
CA CYS A 127 -0.05 -0.84 9.08
C CYS A 127 -0.48 -1.35 10.46
N LEU A 128 -0.88 -2.60 10.48
CA LEU A 128 -1.11 -3.38 11.69
C LEU A 128 -0.18 -4.59 11.69
N LEU A 129 0.53 -4.75 12.80
CA LEU A 129 1.42 -5.88 13.07
C LEU A 129 0.81 -6.71 14.20
N LYS A 130 0.59 -7.98 13.95
CA LYS A 130 0.22 -8.96 14.98
C LYS A 130 1.47 -9.67 15.43
N LEU A 131 1.85 -9.49 16.67
CA LEU A 131 3.05 -10.05 17.28
C LEU A 131 2.69 -11.16 18.28
N SER A 132 3.59 -12.10 18.50
CA SER A 132 3.45 -13.13 19.54
C SER A 132 3.70 -12.50 20.91
N THR A 133 2.67 -12.43 21.78
CA THR A 133 2.82 -11.84 23.13
C THR A 133 3.87 -12.56 23.98
N PRO A 134 3.97 -13.90 24.04
CA PRO A 134 5.03 -14.55 24.77
C PRO A 134 6.43 -14.08 24.34
N LYS A 135 6.70 -14.04 23.04
CA LYS A 135 7.99 -13.57 22.52
C LYS A 135 8.24 -12.09 22.79
N VAL A 136 7.22 -11.25 22.75
CA VAL A 136 7.30 -9.81 23.08
C VAL A 136 7.67 -9.60 24.54
N LEU A 137 7.21 -10.47 25.44
CA LEU A 137 7.51 -10.40 26.88
C LEU A 137 8.90 -10.98 27.22
N GLU A 138 9.35 -11.97 26.46
CA GLU A 138 10.67 -12.60 26.63
C GLU A 138 11.82 -11.69 26.19
N ASP A 139 11.61 -10.88 25.14
CA ASP A 139 12.64 -10.02 24.58
C ASP A 139 12.29 -8.52 24.74
N ALA A 140 12.96 -7.86 25.67
CA ALA A 140 12.82 -6.42 25.91
C ALA A 140 13.19 -5.57 24.68
N THR A 141 13.98 -6.09 23.74
CA THR A 141 14.37 -5.42 22.49
C THR A 141 13.17 -5.09 21.62
N VAL A 142 12.15 -5.98 21.58
CA VAL A 142 10.91 -5.76 20.85
C VAL A 142 10.20 -4.50 21.30
N GLY A 143 10.09 -4.31 22.63
CA GLY A 143 9.50 -3.10 23.21
C GLY A 143 10.31 -1.84 22.92
N GLN A 144 11.64 -1.94 22.79
CA GLN A 144 12.49 -0.81 22.38
C GLN A 144 12.27 -0.44 20.91
N ILE A 145 12.23 -1.42 20.00
CA ILE A 145 11.97 -1.21 18.58
C ILE A 145 10.62 -0.52 18.38
N ILE A 146 9.55 -1.02 19.02
CA ILE A 146 8.22 -0.41 18.95
C ILE A 146 8.26 1.08 19.33
N ARG A 147 8.94 1.41 20.42
CA ARG A 147 9.09 2.80 20.91
C ARG A 147 9.95 3.65 19.97
N GLN A 148 11.08 3.13 19.49
CA GLN A 148 11.99 3.85 18.59
C GLN A 148 11.32 4.26 17.29
N HIS A 149 10.46 3.38 16.76
CA HIS A 149 9.68 3.68 15.56
C HIS A 149 8.41 4.49 15.83
N GLY A 150 8.11 4.85 17.07
CA GLY A 150 6.87 5.56 17.42
C GLY A 150 5.62 4.75 17.08
N ALA A 151 5.72 3.42 17.10
CA ALA A 151 4.57 2.55 16.89
C ALA A 151 3.76 2.41 18.19
N ARG A 152 2.45 2.23 18.05
CA ARG A 152 1.53 2.18 19.18
C ARG A 152 0.97 0.77 19.37
N ILE A 153 1.02 0.29 20.61
CA ILE A 153 0.31 -0.94 20.97
C ILE A 153 -1.19 -0.60 21.08
N VAL A 154 -2.00 -1.29 20.31
CA VAL A 154 -3.46 -1.11 20.24
C VAL A 154 -4.18 -2.10 21.14
N GLU A 155 -3.73 -3.35 21.14
CA GLU A 155 -4.35 -4.44 21.88
C GLU A 155 -3.28 -5.42 22.36
N VAL A 156 -3.47 -5.95 23.58
CA VAL A 156 -2.61 -6.99 24.16
C VAL A 156 -3.49 -8.13 24.65
N ASN A 157 -3.24 -9.31 24.12
CA ASN A 157 -3.86 -10.56 24.57
C ASN A 157 -2.77 -11.53 25.04
N PRO A 158 -3.09 -12.57 25.80
CA PRO A 158 -2.09 -13.57 26.24
C PRO A 158 -1.35 -14.26 25.07
N THR A 159 -1.98 -14.34 23.90
CA THR A 159 -1.42 -15.03 22.72
C THR A 159 -0.81 -14.08 21.71
N TYR A 160 -1.40 -12.88 21.53
CA TYR A 160 -0.92 -11.91 20.54
C TYR A 160 -1.03 -10.46 21.03
N THR A 161 -0.20 -9.61 20.46
CA THR A 161 -0.21 -8.15 20.64
C THR A 161 -0.38 -7.48 19.29
N ILE A 162 -1.29 -6.52 19.18
CA ILE A 162 -1.50 -5.71 17.97
C ILE A 162 -0.76 -4.39 18.12
N VAL A 163 0.08 -4.10 17.13
CA VAL A 163 0.84 -2.84 17.04
C VAL A 163 0.44 -2.10 15.77
N GLU A 164 0.11 -0.82 15.91
CA GLU A 164 -0.21 0.11 14.82
C GLU A 164 0.99 1.02 14.55
N LYS A 165 1.30 1.23 13.27
CA LYS A 165 2.24 2.26 12.83
C LYS A 165 1.67 3.01 11.64
N LYS A 166 1.77 4.35 11.69
CA LYS A 166 1.49 5.27 10.57
C LYS A 166 2.77 5.99 10.19
N GLY A 167 3.00 6.16 8.91
CA GLY A 167 4.20 6.84 8.42
C GLY A 167 4.44 6.61 6.94
N ALA A 168 5.64 6.97 6.50
CA ALA A 168 6.11 6.66 5.16
C ALA A 168 6.30 5.14 5.01
N THR A 169 6.14 4.64 3.80
CA THR A 169 6.30 3.22 3.46
C THR A 169 7.62 2.65 3.99
N GLU A 170 8.71 3.40 3.84
CA GLU A 170 10.05 3.01 4.29
C GLU A 170 10.14 2.79 5.80
N ASP A 171 9.52 3.68 6.58
CA ASP A 171 9.52 3.57 8.05
C ASP A 171 8.72 2.35 8.51
N ILE A 172 7.62 2.06 7.82
CA ILE A 172 6.80 0.87 8.09
C ILE A 172 7.57 -0.40 7.77
N LEU A 173 8.21 -0.46 6.60
CA LEU A 173 9.00 -1.63 6.19
C LEU A 173 10.23 -1.83 7.07
N ARG A 174 10.88 -0.75 7.53
CA ARG A 174 12.00 -0.82 8.46
C ARG A 174 11.57 -1.41 9.81
N LEU A 175 10.45 -0.96 10.36
CA LEU A 175 9.86 -1.53 11.57
C LEU A 175 9.57 -3.03 11.38
N TYR A 176 8.88 -3.37 10.29
CA TYR A 176 8.56 -4.76 9.96
C TYR A 176 9.82 -5.62 9.86
N GLY A 177 10.84 -5.17 9.12
CA GLY A 177 12.10 -5.91 8.93
C GLY A 177 12.81 -6.20 10.25
N GLN A 178 12.90 -5.22 11.16
CA GLN A 178 13.52 -5.41 12.47
C GLN A 178 12.73 -6.40 13.36
N LEU A 179 11.41 -6.30 13.39
CA LEU A 179 10.59 -7.23 14.16
C LEU A 179 10.56 -8.64 13.57
N ASN A 180 10.60 -8.74 12.23
CA ASN A 180 10.63 -10.03 11.54
C ASN A 180 11.94 -10.79 11.77
N GLN A 181 13.07 -10.10 11.90
CA GLN A 181 14.36 -10.70 12.27
C GLN A 181 14.36 -11.38 13.64
N LEU A 182 13.51 -10.90 14.55
CA LEU A 182 13.32 -11.48 15.89
C LEU A 182 12.28 -12.60 15.91
N ASP A 183 11.73 -12.97 14.75
CA ASP A 183 10.69 -14.01 14.61
C ASP A 183 9.49 -13.84 15.54
N VAL A 184 9.11 -12.56 15.81
CA VAL A 184 7.97 -12.22 16.68
C VAL A 184 6.71 -11.92 15.89
N VAL A 185 6.80 -11.68 14.56
CA VAL A 185 5.68 -11.29 13.71
C VAL A 185 4.85 -12.52 13.33
N LEU A 186 3.56 -12.48 13.66
CA LEU A 186 2.59 -13.50 13.27
C LEU A 186 1.85 -13.12 11.99
N GLN A 187 1.57 -11.82 11.81
CA GLN A 187 0.86 -11.30 10.65
C GLN A 187 1.21 -9.82 10.45
N PHE A 188 1.32 -9.41 9.20
CA PHE A 188 1.53 -8.02 8.78
C PHE A 188 0.46 -7.62 7.78
N VAL A 189 -0.22 -6.49 8.02
CA VAL A 189 -1.23 -5.91 7.12
C VAL A 189 -0.89 -4.44 6.90
N ARG A 190 -0.88 -4.05 5.64
CA ARG A 190 -0.60 -2.69 5.18
C ARG A 190 -1.71 -2.23 4.23
#